data_388bc96f6efc343d6a59137235826392
#
_entry.id   388bc96f6efc343d6a59137235826392
#
_cell.length_a   1.000
_cell.length_b   1.000
_cell.length_c   1.000
_cell.angle_alpha   90.00
_cell.angle_beta   90.00
_cell.angle_gamma   90.00
#
_symmetry.space_group_name_H-M   'P 1'
#
loop_
_entity.id
_entity.type
_entity.pdbx_description
1 polymer ?
#
loop_
_entity_poly.entity_id
_entity_poly.type
_entity_poly.pdbx_seq_one_letter_code
_entity_poly.pdbx_strand_id
1 'polypeptide(L)'
;MSKRNLKKLRKENESLKEMCARKMAPSTDPILDAILQMESYLKRHYDFRFNRMNEITEYRTHGTLPFAPLSQRDLNSICIAVRKAGINCWDKDVNRFIYSTQTGSYHPFLLYMQELPLWDGTDRLTDLAQRVSTDDYWIRSFHRWMLAMVAQWMGLDNTHANSVAPILVSRKQGKQKSTYIKMLVPPELQNYYTCLLYTSPSPRDLSTS
;
A
#
# COMPACT_ATOMS: atom_id res chain seq x y z
N MET A 1 -37.77 -24.60 -24.22
CA MET A 1 -36.57 -24.04 -24.88
C MET A 1 -36.50 -24.53 -26.31
N SER A 2 -36.45 -23.63 -27.29
CA SER A 2 -36.48 -23.96 -28.70
C SER A 2 -35.15 -24.60 -29.15
N LYS A 3 -35.20 -25.63 -30.00
CA LYS A 3 -34.04 -26.32 -30.61
C LYS A 3 -33.04 -25.34 -31.28
N ARG A 4 -33.53 -24.15 -31.66
CA ARG A 4 -32.69 -23.08 -32.27
C ARG A 4 -31.76 -22.41 -31.23
N ASN A 5 -32.22 -22.25 -29.98
CA ASN A 5 -31.41 -21.65 -28.90
C ASN A 5 -30.30 -22.60 -28.42
N LEU A 6 -30.57 -23.89 -28.37
CA LEU A 6 -29.55 -24.91 -28.03
C LEU A 6 -28.42 -24.99 -29.08
N LYS A 7 -28.74 -24.82 -30.36
CA LYS A 7 -27.75 -24.80 -31.44
C LYS A 7 -26.87 -23.54 -31.39
N LYS A 8 -27.43 -22.40 -30.98
CA LYS A 8 -26.69 -21.13 -30.82
C LYS A 8 -25.73 -21.20 -29.62
N LEU A 9 -26.18 -21.70 -28.47
CA LEU A 9 -25.36 -21.91 -27.29
C LEU A 9 -24.22 -22.91 -27.49
N ARG A 10 -24.43 -23.97 -28.28
CA ARG A 10 -23.36 -24.90 -28.64
C ARG A 10 -22.28 -24.25 -29.50
N LYS A 11 -22.67 -23.44 -30.50
CA LYS A 11 -21.72 -22.68 -31.33
C LYS A 11 -20.93 -21.66 -30.53
N GLU A 12 -21.57 -20.95 -29.62
CA GLU A 12 -20.90 -19.99 -28.74
C GLU A 12 -19.91 -20.69 -27.79
N ASN A 13 -20.28 -21.85 -27.24
CA ASN A 13 -19.39 -22.65 -26.38
C ASN A 13 -18.19 -23.27 -27.17
N GLU A 14 -18.41 -23.68 -28.41
CA GLU A 14 -17.31 -24.15 -29.27
C GLU A 14 -16.36 -23.00 -29.62
N SER A 15 -16.89 -21.81 -29.96
CA SER A 15 -16.09 -20.62 -30.23
C SER A 15 -15.28 -20.18 -28.99
N LEU A 16 -15.88 -20.23 -27.81
CA LEU A 16 -15.17 -19.95 -26.55
C LEU A 16 -14.08 -20.98 -26.24
N LYS A 17 -14.34 -22.26 -26.51
CA LYS A 17 -13.32 -23.32 -26.38
C LYS A 17 -12.17 -23.15 -27.36
N GLU A 18 -12.44 -22.77 -28.60
CA GLU A 18 -11.42 -22.47 -29.61
C GLU A 18 -10.63 -21.21 -29.27
N MET A 19 -11.28 -20.15 -28.72
CA MET A 19 -10.58 -18.96 -28.21
C MET A 19 -9.68 -19.29 -27.01
N CYS A 20 -10.14 -20.14 -26.08
CA CYS A 20 -9.31 -20.60 -24.97
C CYS A 20 -8.15 -21.47 -25.45
N ALA A 21 -8.38 -22.37 -26.40
CA ALA A 21 -7.35 -23.21 -26.99
C ALA A 21 -6.30 -22.40 -27.76
N ARG A 22 -6.71 -21.34 -28.50
CA ARG A 22 -5.78 -20.41 -29.15
C ARG A 22 -4.94 -19.62 -28.15
N LYS A 23 -5.45 -19.26 -26.97
CA LYS A 23 -4.67 -18.63 -25.89
C LYS A 23 -3.68 -19.60 -25.22
N MET A 24 -3.89 -20.90 -25.33
CA MET A 24 -3.01 -21.94 -24.76
C MET A 24 -2.09 -22.60 -25.79
N ALA A 25 -2.22 -22.27 -27.09
CA ALA A 25 -1.24 -22.74 -28.10
C ALA A 25 0.13 -22.12 -27.76
N PRO A 26 1.22 -22.92 -27.72
CA PRO A 26 2.56 -22.37 -27.53
C PRO A 26 2.81 -21.29 -28.57
N SER A 27 3.29 -20.14 -28.16
CA SER A 27 3.64 -19.08 -29.08
C SER A 27 4.79 -19.56 -29.93
N THR A 28 4.83 -19.13 -31.20
CA THR A 28 5.96 -19.43 -32.07
C THR A 28 7.24 -18.67 -31.67
N ASP A 29 7.14 -17.78 -30.67
CA ASP A 29 8.27 -17.00 -30.13
C ASP A 29 8.72 -17.57 -28.76
N PRO A 30 9.88 -18.25 -28.72
CA PRO A 30 10.42 -18.83 -27.48
C PRO A 30 10.66 -17.78 -26.38
N ILE A 31 10.91 -16.52 -26.74
CA ILE A 31 11.13 -15.43 -25.79
C ILE A 31 9.82 -15.07 -25.12
N LEU A 32 8.74 -14.95 -25.89
CA LEU A 32 7.42 -14.66 -25.33
C LEU A 32 6.94 -15.77 -24.41
N ASP A 33 7.16 -17.03 -24.77
CA ASP A 33 6.82 -18.18 -23.93
C ASP A 33 7.58 -18.15 -22.60
N ALA A 34 8.87 -17.83 -22.62
CA ALA A 34 9.68 -17.71 -21.41
C ALA A 34 9.17 -16.58 -20.50
N ILE A 35 8.77 -15.44 -21.07
CA ILE A 35 8.18 -14.33 -20.31
C ILE A 35 6.85 -14.73 -19.66
N LEU A 36 5.95 -15.39 -20.40
CA LEU A 36 4.67 -15.84 -19.87
C LEU A 36 4.83 -16.90 -18.77
N GLN A 37 5.79 -17.80 -18.90
CA GLN A 37 6.13 -18.77 -17.87
C GLN A 37 6.68 -18.09 -16.63
N MET A 38 7.56 -17.10 -16.77
CA MET A 38 8.09 -16.28 -15.68
C MET A 38 6.97 -15.54 -14.94
N GLU A 39 6.08 -14.86 -15.66
CA GLU A 39 4.94 -14.17 -15.04
C GLU A 39 4.03 -15.14 -14.26
N SER A 40 3.72 -16.29 -14.85
CA SER A 40 2.93 -17.35 -14.20
C SER A 40 3.62 -17.85 -12.92
N TYR A 41 4.92 -18.06 -12.98
CA TYR A 41 5.71 -18.49 -11.84
C TYR A 41 5.68 -17.45 -10.73
N LEU A 42 5.96 -16.18 -11.05
CA LEU A 42 5.98 -15.09 -10.07
C LEU A 42 4.61 -14.92 -9.40
N LYS A 43 3.52 -14.88 -10.17
CA LYS A 43 2.14 -14.76 -9.64
C LYS A 43 1.71 -15.95 -8.78
N ARG A 44 2.28 -17.14 -9.00
CA ARG A 44 1.99 -18.33 -8.19
C ARG A 44 2.73 -18.37 -6.86
N HIS A 45 3.95 -17.84 -6.82
CA HIS A 45 4.83 -17.99 -5.65
C HIS A 45 4.95 -16.71 -4.81
N TYR A 46 4.65 -15.54 -5.38
CA TYR A 46 4.82 -14.26 -4.71
C TYR A 46 3.64 -13.34 -4.95
N ASP A 47 3.31 -12.57 -3.92
CA ASP A 47 2.43 -11.42 -4.02
C ASP A 47 3.29 -10.16 -4.03
N PHE A 48 3.11 -9.29 -5.01
CA PHE A 48 3.79 -8.00 -5.10
C PHE A 48 2.78 -6.87 -5.02
N ARG A 49 3.18 -5.75 -4.39
CA ARG A 49 2.41 -4.51 -4.38
C ARG A 49 3.32 -3.29 -4.32
N PHE A 50 2.91 -2.22 -4.95
CA PHE A 50 3.63 -0.94 -4.95
C PHE A 50 2.97 0.03 -3.97
N ASN A 51 3.72 0.48 -2.98
CA ASN A 51 3.26 1.43 -1.97
C ASN A 51 3.43 2.85 -2.49
N ARG A 52 2.30 3.54 -2.73
CA ARG A 52 2.26 4.88 -3.33
C ARG A 52 2.76 6.00 -2.41
N MET A 53 2.90 5.75 -1.09
CA MET A 53 3.32 6.77 -0.13
C MET A 53 4.83 6.89 -0.01
N ASN A 54 5.54 5.79 -0.06
CA ASN A 54 7.00 5.75 0.06
C ASN A 54 7.70 5.27 -1.22
N GLU A 55 6.92 5.00 -2.29
CA GLU A 55 7.39 4.56 -3.61
C GLU A 55 8.22 3.26 -3.55
N ILE A 56 7.92 2.40 -2.58
CA ILE A 56 8.62 1.13 -2.39
C ILE A 56 7.73 -0.02 -2.88
N THR A 57 8.33 -0.92 -3.65
CA THR A 57 7.71 -2.22 -3.95
C THR A 57 7.88 -3.14 -2.75
N GLU A 58 6.78 -3.72 -2.33
CA GLU A 58 6.72 -4.70 -1.26
C GLU A 58 6.35 -6.07 -1.83
N TYR A 59 6.80 -7.12 -1.17
CA TYR A 59 6.49 -8.48 -1.57
C TYR A 59 6.27 -9.39 -0.36
N ARG A 60 5.66 -10.53 -0.63
CA ARG A 60 5.62 -11.68 0.28
C ARG A 60 5.58 -12.98 -0.53
N THR A 61 5.95 -14.08 0.08
CA THR A 61 5.66 -15.41 -0.47
C THR A 61 4.15 -15.63 -0.41
N HIS A 62 3.57 -16.17 -1.47
CA HIS A 62 2.13 -16.37 -1.57
C HIS A 62 1.58 -17.14 -0.36
N GLY A 63 0.50 -16.62 0.24
CA GLY A 63 -0.12 -17.21 1.44
C GLY A 63 0.58 -16.93 2.77
N THR A 64 1.68 -16.15 2.78
CA THR A 64 2.34 -15.71 4.03
C THR A 64 1.99 -14.27 4.37
N LEU A 65 2.12 -13.88 5.65
CA LEU A 65 1.99 -12.51 6.13
C LEU A 65 3.21 -12.19 7.01
N PRO A 66 3.63 -10.93 7.09
CA PRO A 66 3.20 -9.71 6.37
C PRO A 66 3.95 -9.47 5.06
N PHE A 67 3.57 -8.39 4.34
CA PHE A 67 4.41 -7.84 3.27
C PHE A 67 5.66 -7.20 3.84
N ALA A 68 6.78 -7.34 3.12
CA ALA A 68 8.05 -6.73 3.44
C ALA A 68 8.57 -5.90 2.25
N PRO A 69 9.35 -4.82 2.48
CA PRO A 69 10.03 -4.11 1.42
C PRO A 69 10.92 -5.06 0.60
N LEU A 70 10.83 -4.98 -0.73
CA LEU A 70 11.65 -5.79 -1.62
C LEU A 70 13.08 -5.23 -1.66
N SER A 71 14.01 -5.93 -1.01
CA SER A 71 15.43 -5.57 -1.08
C SER A 71 16.07 -6.11 -2.36
N GLN A 72 17.24 -5.56 -2.73
CA GLN A 72 18.04 -6.09 -3.86
C GLN A 72 18.44 -7.55 -3.63
N ARG A 73 18.67 -7.95 -2.37
CA ARG A 73 18.98 -9.33 -2.01
C ARG A 73 17.82 -10.28 -2.29
N ASP A 74 16.59 -9.85 -1.94
CA ASP A 74 15.37 -10.64 -2.18
C ASP A 74 15.11 -10.76 -3.66
N LEU A 75 15.25 -9.67 -4.41
CA LEU A 75 15.11 -9.65 -5.85
C LEU A 75 16.08 -10.64 -6.53
N ASN A 76 17.35 -10.64 -6.13
CA ASN A 76 18.33 -11.60 -6.64
C ASN A 76 17.95 -13.05 -6.32
N SER A 77 17.39 -13.28 -5.11
CA SER A 77 16.89 -14.61 -4.71
C SER A 77 15.72 -15.07 -5.57
N ILE A 78 14.81 -14.15 -5.89
CA ILE A 78 13.68 -14.40 -6.80
C ILE A 78 14.16 -14.73 -8.21
N CYS A 79 15.12 -13.97 -8.76
CA CYS A 79 15.71 -14.25 -10.07
C CYS A 79 16.35 -15.65 -10.11
N ILE A 80 17.07 -16.03 -9.08
CA ILE A 80 17.68 -17.37 -8.95
C ILE A 80 16.56 -18.44 -8.88
N ALA A 81 15.50 -18.21 -8.14
CA ALA A 81 14.38 -19.15 -8.02
C ALA A 81 13.68 -19.39 -9.36
N VAL A 82 13.43 -18.34 -10.14
CA VAL A 82 12.87 -18.44 -11.50
C VAL A 82 13.76 -19.28 -12.40
N ARG A 83 15.09 -19.05 -12.38
CA ARG A 83 16.04 -19.85 -13.17
C ARG A 83 16.09 -21.32 -12.73
N LYS A 84 16.06 -21.59 -11.42
CA LYS A 84 15.99 -22.96 -10.88
C LYS A 84 14.72 -23.70 -11.28
N ALA A 85 13.64 -22.98 -11.54
CA ALA A 85 12.41 -23.54 -12.09
C ALA A 85 12.51 -23.90 -13.60
N GLY A 86 13.69 -23.72 -14.21
CA GLY A 86 13.94 -24.05 -15.62
C GLY A 86 13.44 -23.00 -16.62
N ILE A 87 13.05 -21.83 -16.15
CA ILE A 87 12.53 -20.75 -17.00
C ILE A 87 13.70 -19.95 -17.59
N ASN A 88 13.82 -19.94 -18.91
CA ASN A 88 14.92 -19.27 -19.60
C ASN A 88 14.60 -17.80 -19.89
N CYS A 89 14.50 -16.97 -18.83
CA CYS A 89 14.33 -15.52 -18.89
C CYS A 89 15.55 -14.78 -18.30
N TRP A 90 15.68 -13.51 -18.64
CA TRP A 90 16.73 -12.65 -18.09
C TRP A 90 16.28 -12.03 -16.76
N ASP A 91 17.23 -11.77 -15.87
CA ASP A 91 16.98 -11.05 -14.61
C ASP A 91 16.30 -9.70 -14.87
N LYS A 92 16.63 -9.06 -16.03
CA LYS A 92 15.97 -7.82 -16.48
C LYS A 92 14.48 -7.98 -16.70
N ASP A 93 14.01 -9.12 -17.14
CA ASP A 93 12.58 -9.37 -17.40
C ASP A 93 11.82 -9.55 -16.09
N VAL A 94 12.42 -10.25 -15.13
CA VAL A 94 11.91 -10.34 -13.75
C VAL A 94 11.80 -8.94 -13.12
N ASN A 95 12.85 -8.13 -13.24
CA ASN A 95 12.86 -6.75 -12.74
C ASN A 95 11.76 -5.90 -13.40
N ARG A 96 11.65 -5.94 -14.74
CA ARG A 96 10.64 -5.20 -15.48
C ARG A 96 9.23 -5.58 -15.07
N PHE A 97 8.96 -6.86 -14.86
CA PHE A 97 7.67 -7.31 -14.38
C PHE A 97 7.35 -6.74 -13.00
N ILE A 98 8.25 -6.91 -12.04
CA ILE A 98 8.05 -6.50 -10.63
C ILE A 98 7.88 -4.98 -10.49
N TYR A 99 8.67 -4.19 -11.24
CA TYR A 99 8.64 -2.72 -11.19
C TYR A 99 7.76 -2.07 -12.26
N SER A 100 6.94 -2.86 -12.95
CA SER A 100 5.98 -2.33 -13.91
C SER A 100 4.60 -2.13 -13.28
N THR A 101 3.68 -1.56 -14.06
CA THR A 101 2.26 -1.44 -13.71
C THR A 101 1.52 -2.80 -13.62
N GLN A 102 2.18 -3.91 -13.93
CA GLN A 102 1.67 -5.27 -13.69
C GLN A 102 1.59 -5.56 -12.18
N THR A 103 2.44 -4.92 -11.40
CA THR A 103 2.37 -4.94 -9.94
C THR A 103 1.29 -3.94 -9.48
N GLY A 104 0.29 -4.44 -8.76
CA GLY A 104 -0.80 -3.62 -8.24
C GLY A 104 -0.28 -2.56 -7.26
N SER A 105 -0.75 -1.32 -7.39
CA SER A 105 -0.41 -0.25 -6.45
C SER A 105 -1.48 -0.11 -5.37
N TYR A 106 -1.07 0.31 -4.18
CA TYR A 106 -1.97 0.61 -3.08
C TYR A 106 -1.57 1.88 -2.35
N HIS A 107 -2.52 2.47 -1.66
CA HIS A 107 -2.31 3.62 -0.79
C HIS A 107 -2.59 3.19 0.66
N PRO A 108 -1.60 3.16 1.56
CA PRO A 108 -1.76 2.56 2.90
C PRO A 108 -2.85 3.23 3.74
N PHE A 109 -2.99 4.54 3.66
CA PHE A 109 -4.04 5.26 4.39
C PHE A 109 -5.44 4.94 3.85
N LEU A 110 -5.60 4.84 2.52
CA LEU A 110 -6.88 4.46 1.93
C LEU A 110 -7.24 3.02 2.29
N LEU A 111 -6.28 2.11 2.24
CA LEU A 111 -6.48 0.71 2.64
C LEU A 111 -6.95 0.64 4.10
N TYR A 112 -6.24 1.32 5.01
CA TYR A 112 -6.61 1.40 6.42
C TYR A 112 -8.05 1.92 6.60
N MET A 113 -8.42 3.00 5.92
CA MET A 113 -9.77 3.58 6.00
C MET A 113 -10.86 2.64 5.47
N GLN A 114 -10.55 1.86 4.45
CA GLN A 114 -11.50 0.88 3.87
C GLN A 114 -11.72 -0.35 4.78
N GLU A 115 -10.72 -0.69 5.59
CA GLU A 115 -10.77 -1.83 6.51
C GLU A 115 -11.39 -1.48 7.87
N LEU A 116 -11.68 -0.19 8.13
CA LEU A 116 -12.33 0.22 9.37
C LEU A 116 -13.75 -0.36 9.46
N PRO A 117 -14.15 -0.81 10.66
CA PRO A 117 -15.54 -1.20 10.90
C PRO A 117 -16.50 -0.02 10.75
N LEU A 118 -17.77 -0.31 10.54
CA LEU A 118 -18.79 0.73 10.55
C LEU A 118 -18.81 1.45 11.90
N TRP A 119 -19.06 2.76 11.84
CA TRP A 119 -19.13 3.58 13.06
C TRP A 119 -20.28 3.12 13.96
N ASP A 120 -19.97 2.92 15.23
CA ASP A 120 -20.92 2.47 16.28
C ASP A 120 -21.68 3.61 16.98
N GLY A 121 -21.53 4.85 16.50
CA GLY A 121 -22.16 6.05 17.08
C GLY A 121 -21.43 6.64 18.28
N THR A 122 -20.31 6.05 18.74
CA THR A 122 -19.57 6.55 19.91
C THR A 122 -18.61 7.67 19.53
N ASP A 123 -18.71 8.83 20.21
CA ASP A 123 -17.81 9.98 20.00
C ASP A 123 -16.48 9.80 20.77
N ARG A 124 -15.60 8.99 20.21
CA ARG A 124 -14.25 8.79 20.75
C ARG A 124 -13.33 9.99 20.55
N LEU A 125 -13.68 10.86 19.61
CA LEU A 125 -12.83 12.01 19.27
C LEU A 125 -12.89 13.09 20.32
N THR A 126 -14.08 13.37 20.85
CA THR A 126 -14.25 14.26 22.01
C THR A 126 -13.51 13.71 23.24
N ASP A 127 -13.65 12.43 23.56
CA ASP A 127 -12.95 11.80 24.66
C ASP A 127 -11.42 11.94 24.54
N LEU A 128 -10.92 11.76 23.32
CA LEU A 128 -9.50 11.90 23.03
C LEU A 128 -9.01 13.34 23.18
N ALA A 129 -9.79 14.33 22.72
CA ALA A 129 -9.48 15.75 22.88
C ALA A 129 -9.47 16.15 24.36
N GLN A 130 -10.42 15.68 25.17
CA GLN A 130 -10.56 15.98 26.59
C GLN A 130 -9.41 15.46 27.43
N ARG A 131 -8.66 14.48 26.98
CA ARG A 131 -7.41 14.03 27.61
C ARG A 131 -6.33 15.12 27.67
N VAL A 132 -6.42 16.12 26.81
CA VAL A 132 -5.51 17.26 26.76
C VAL A 132 -6.10 18.46 27.45
N SER A 133 -7.33 18.85 27.12
CA SER A 133 -8.05 19.99 27.71
C SER A 133 -9.55 19.82 27.53
N THR A 134 -10.30 20.28 28.52
CA THR A 134 -11.77 20.37 28.50
C THR A 134 -12.29 21.69 27.93
N ASP A 135 -11.39 22.54 27.43
CA ASP A 135 -11.74 23.81 26.80
C ASP A 135 -12.49 23.54 25.46
N ASP A 136 -13.66 24.18 25.33
CA ASP A 136 -14.52 23.99 24.15
C ASP A 136 -13.87 24.43 22.83
N TYR A 137 -13.03 25.48 22.89
CA TYR A 137 -12.30 25.92 21.69
C TYR A 137 -11.28 24.88 21.24
N TRP A 138 -10.55 24.30 22.20
CA TRP A 138 -9.63 23.21 21.94
C TRP A 138 -10.35 22.00 21.33
N ILE A 139 -11.45 21.54 21.93
CA ILE A 139 -12.20 20.38 21.46
C ILE A 139 -12.67 20.60 20.02
N ARG A 140 -13.31 21.73 19.72
CA ARG A 140 -13.76 22.06 18.34
C ARG A 140 -12.60 22.16 17.35
N SER A 141 -11.49 22.75 17.77
CA SER A 141 -10.31 22.89 16.90
C SER A 141 -9.66 21.54 16.62
N PHE A 142 -9.59 20.68 17.62
CA PHE A 142 -9.07 19.32 17.49
C PHE A 142 -9.92 18.48 16.52
N HIS A 143 -11.26 18.55 16.64
CA HIS A 143 -12.16 17.88 15.70
C HIS A 143 -11.92 18.35 14.26
N ARG A 144 -11.85 19.66 14.01
CA ARG A 144 -11.59 20.21 12.67
C ARG A 144 -10.25 19.75 12.12
N TRP A 145 -9.22 19.74 12.95
CA TRP A 145 -7.89 19.29 12.55
C TRP A 145 -7.90 17.79 12.19
N MET A 146 -8.52 16.95 13.00
CA MET A 146 -8.62 15.52 12.73
C MET A 146 -9.40 15.23 11.44
N LEU A 147 -10.51 15.93 11.20
CA LEU A 147 -11.27 15.79 9.95
C LEU A 147 -10.44 16.22 8.74
N ALA A 148 -9.72 17.33 8.84
CA ALA A 148 -8.85 17.80 7.76
C ALA A 148 -7.69 16.81 7.49
N MET A 149 -7.11 16.23 8.53
CA MET A 149 -6.07 15.21 8.41
C MET A 149 -6.60 13.96 7.68
N VAL A 150 -7.78 13.45 8.08
CA VAL A 150 -8.39 12.29 7.44
C VAL A 150 -8.77 12.60 5.98
N ALA A 151 -9.30 13.79 5.71
CA ALA A 151 -9.61 14.23 4.34
C ALA A 151 -8.37 14.21 3.44
N GLN A 152 -7.21 14.61 3.95
CA GLN A 152 -5.94 14.48 3.25
C GLN A 152 -5.52 13.03 3.02
N TRP A 153 -5.66 12.17 4.03
CA TRP A 153 -5.38 10.74 3.90
C TRP A 153 -6.22 10.07 2.81
N MET A 154 -7.46 10.52 2.66
CA MET A 154 -8.39 10.04 1.63
C MET A 154 -8.18 10.70 0.26
N GLY A 155 -7.33 11.72 0.15
CA GLY A 155 -7.13 12.47 -1.08
C GLY A 155 -8.35 13.28 -1.51
N LEU A 156 -9.23 13.66 -0.59
CA LEU A 156 -10.46 14.41 -0.87
C LEU A 156 -10.18 15.89 -1.20
N ASP A 157 -9.07 16.42 -0.69
CA ASP A 157 -8.59 17.77 -1.03
C ASP A 157 -7.14 17.71 -1.51
N ASN A 158 -6.98 17.78 -2.83
CA ASN A 158 -5.66 17.80 -3.48
C ASN A 158 -5.13 19.23 -3.67
N THR A 159 -5.94 20.25 -3.37
CA THR A 159 -5.61 21.65 -3.63
C THR A 159 -5.03 22.36 -2.40
N HIS A 160 -5.39 21.93 -1.20
CA HIS A 160 -4.98 22.56 0.04
C HIS A 160 -4.40 21.55 1.01
N ALA A 161 -3.15 21.73 1.38
CA ALA A 161 -2.57 21.01 2.51
C ALA A 161 -3.21 21.47 3.84
N ASN A 162 -3.32 20.58 4.81
CA ASN A 162 -3.72 20.98 6.16
C ASN A 162 -2.63 21.88 6.76
N SER A 163 -2.84 23.19 6.70
CA SER A 163 -1.89 24.20 7.17
C SER A 163 -1.94 24.41 8.70
N VAL A 164 -2.80 23.69 9.42
CA VAL A 164 -3.00 23.80 10.86
C VAL A 164 -2.48 22.55 11.54
N ALA A 165 -1.73 22.73 12.63
CA ALA A 165 -1.25 21.64 13.48
C ALA A 165 -1.54 21.96 14.97
N PRO A 166 -1.91 20.96 15.79
CA PRO A 166 -2.07 21.16 17.22
C PRO A 166 -0.70 21.33 17.88
N ILE A 167 -0.56 22.37 18.71
CA ILE A 167 0.66 22.63 19.46
C ILE A 167 0.36 22.38 20.94
N LEU A 168 0.99 21.35 21.51
CA LEU A 168 0.85 21.01 22.92
C LEU A 168 1.97 21.67 23.74
N VAL A 169 1.60 22.65 24.54
CA VAL A 169 2.54 23.39 25.41
C VAL A 169 2.35 22.98 26.86
N SER A 170 3.42 22.76 27.61
CA SER A 170 3.38 22.64 29.08
C SER A 170 4.67 23.17 29.68
N ARG A 171 4.56 23.77 30.89
CA ARG A 171 5.71 24.26 31.64
C ARG A 171 6.57 23.15 32.23
N LYS A 172 6.00 21.94 32.45
CA LYS A 172 6.71 20.79 33.02
C LYS A 172 7.07 19.79 31.89
N GLN A 173 8.26 19.26 31.97
CA GLN A 173 8.68 18.10 31.15
C GLN A 173 7.95 16.81 31.59
N GLY A 174 8.00 15.76 30.79
CA GLY A 174 7.45 14.44 31.15
C GLY A 174 5.92 14.32 31.04
N LYS A 175 5.23 15.29 30.43
CA LYS A 175 3.78 15.26 30.22
C LYS A 175 3.31 14.43 29.03
N GLN A 176 4.18 13.58 28.52
CA GLN A 176 3.88 12.62 27.42
C GLN A 176 3.24 13.23 26.16
N LYS A 177 3.53 14.50 25.85
CA LYS A 177 2.99 15.18 24.67
C LYS A 177 3.30 14.47 23.37
N SER A 178 4.55 14.08 23.18
CA SER A 178 4.99 13.35 21.97
C SER A 178 4.35 11.97 21.89
N THR A 179 4.18 11.29 23.01
CA THR A 179 3.47 10.00 23.10
C THR A 179 2.01 10.16 22.68
N TYR A 180 1.33 11.21 23.18
CA TYR A 180 -0.05 11.50 22.78
C TYR A 180 -0.18 11.70 21.27
N ILE A 181 0.67 12.55 20.65
CA ILE A 181 0.64 12.79 19.21
C ILE A 181 0.92 11.49 18.45
N LYS A 182 1.90 10.69 18.88
CA LYS A 182 2.20 9.40 18.27
C LYS A 182 1.01 8.44 18.33
N MET A 183 0.26 8.43 19.41
CA MET A 183 -0.91 7.57 19.58
C MET A 183 -2.11 7.96 18.70
N LEU A 184 -2.12 9.18 18.13
CA LEU A 184 -3.14 9.58 17.15
C LEU A 184 -2.99 8.85 15.81
N VAL A 185 -1.80 8.32 15.53
CA VAL A 185 -1.55 7.53 14.32
C VAL A 185 -1.80 6.06 14.64
N PRO A 186 -2.68 5.37 13.88
CA PRO A 186 -2.95 3.96 14.05
C PRO A 186 -1.69 3.09 13.99
N PRO A 187 -1.63 1.96 14.69
CA PRO A 187 -0.46 1.07 14.69
C PRO A 187 0.00 0.68 13.28
N GLU A 188 -0.95 0.43 12.37
CA GLU A 188 -0.72 0.03 10.99
C GLU A 188 -0.04 1.13 10.17
N LEU A 189 -0.20 2.39 10.59
CA LEU A 189 0.34 3.58 9.91
C LEU A 189 1.54 4.19 10.65
N GLN A 190 2.02 3.60 11.73
CA GLN A 190 3.14 4.13 12.53
C GLN A 190 4.43 4.33 11.73
N ASN A 191 4.65 3.53 10.67
CA ASN A 191 5.82 3.66 9.80
C ASN A 191 5.83 4.97 8.98
N TYR A 192 4.67 5.66 8.89
CA TYR A 192 4.54 6.96 8.21
C TYR A 192 4.59 8.14 9.19
N TYR A 193 4.72 7.87 10.49
CA TYR A 193 4.93 8.90 11.49
C TYR A 193 6.38 9.35 11.49
N THR A 194 6.61 10.60 11.12
CA THR A 194 7.94 11.21 11.13
C THR A 194 8.06 12.24 12.25
N CYS A 195 9.06 12.09 13.11
CA CYS A 195 9.40 13.08 14.11
C CYS A 195 10.50 13.99 13.57
N LEU A 196 10.16 15.25 13.27
CA LEU A 196 11.10 16.23 12.70
C LEU A 196 12.34 16.51 13.56
N LEU A 197 12.31 16.14 14.85
CA LEU A 197 13.45 16.30 15.76
C LEU A 197 14.70 15.49 15.35
N TYR A 198 14.54 14.48 14.48
CA TYR A 198 15.64 13.62 14.02
C TYR A 198 16.06 13.90 12.56
N THR A 199 15.36 14.77 11.84
CA THR A 199 15.61 14.99 10.41
C THR A 199 16.29 16.34 10.11
N SER A 200 16.32 17.27 11.06
CA SER A 200 17.01 18.55 10.92
C SER A 200 18.20 18.59 11.88
N PRO A 201 19.43 18.80 11.41
CA PRO A 201 20.54 19.08 12.31
C PRO A 201 20.20 20.30 13.13
N SER A 202 20.41 20.22 14.43
CA SER A 202 20.20 21.35 15.33
C SER A 202 21.10 22.51 14.87
N PRO A 203 20.66 23.79 14.93
CA PRO A 203 21.54 24.93 14.71
C PRO A 203 22.83 24.91 15.55
N ARG A 204 22.84 24.16 16.65
CA ARG A 204 24.04 23.93 17.49
C ARG A 204 25.04 22.96 16.86
N ASP A 205 24.57 22.05 16.00
CA ASP A 205 25.44 21.06 15.32
C ASP A 205 26.18 21.68 14.12
N LEU A 206 25.74 22.84 13.66
CA LEU A 206 26.38 23.62 12.56
C LEU A 206 27.45 24.60 13.05
N SER A 207 27.65 24.75 14.37
CA SER A 207 28.60 25.72 14.95
C SER A 207 29.95 25.13 15.37
N THR A 208 30.24 23.89 15.02
CA THR A 208 31.51 23.18 15.35
C THR A 208 32.23 22.69 14.09
N SER A 209 32.42 23.59 13.14
CA SER A 209 33.39 23.38 12.04
C SER A 209 34.17 24.66 11.80
#